data_9faa96cdec9421aa701d29fd04367c27
#
_entry.id   9faa96cdec9421aa701d29fd04367c27
#
_cell.length_a   1.000
_cell.length_b   1.000
_cell.length_c   1.000
_cell.angle_alpha   90.00
_cell.angle_beta   90.00
_cell.angle_gamma   90.00
#
_symmetry.space_group_name_H-M   'P 1'
#
loop_
_entity.id
_entity.type
_entity.pdbx_description
1 polymer ?
#
loop_
_entity_poly.entity_id
_entity_poly.type
_entity_poly.pdbx_seq_one_letter_code
_entity_poly.pdbx_strand_id
1 'polypeptide(L)'
;GDEVHVLVAGENCAAVANEVATAAGVSKVFCADNAAYGHFLAENISALVAELGKDYSHVVAPATTTGKNFMPRVAALLDVAQVSDIIAVESSDTFRRPIYAGNAIATVKSDDGIKVITVRATAFDAVAAEGGSASVENIDAVHNSSKVRFVGEELAKSERPDLTAARVVISGGRGMQNGDNFKLLDGIADQLGAAIGASRAAVDAGFVPNDMQVGQTGKIVAPELYI
;
A
#
# COMPACT_ATOMS: atom_id res chain seq x y z
N GLY A 1 -12.68 -7.08 14.65
CA GLY A 1 -13.75 -6.16 14.95
C GLY A 1 -14.96 -6.50 14.11
N ASP A 2 -16.12 -6.11 14.57
CA ASP A 2 -17.37 -6.45 13.89
C ASP A 2 -17.71 -5.42 12.80
N GLU A 3 -17.04 -4.28 12.78
CA GLU A 3 -17.26 -3.19 11.82
C GLU A 3 -15.93 -2.75 11.20
N VAL A 4 -15.97 -2.56 9.87
CA VAL A 4 -14.85 -2.03 9.09
C VAL A 4 -15.24 -0.68 8.52
N HIS A 5 -14.54 0.36 8.98
CA HIS A 5 -14.66 1.70 8.43
C HIS A 5 -13.43 2.00 7.58
N VAL A 6 -13.64 2.61 6.42
CA VAL A 6 -12.56 2.95 5.48
C VAL A 6 -12.41 4.46 5.39
N LEU A 7 -11.19 4.95 5.51
CA LEU A 7 -10.86 6.35 5.25
C LEU A 7 -10.35 6.49 3.80
N VAL A 8 -11.02 7.31 3.03
CA VAL A 8 -10.58 7.80 1.73
C VAL A 8 -10.19 9.27 1.90
N ALA A 9 -8.91 9.58 1.73
CA ALA A 9 -8.40 10.94 1.85
C ALA A 9 -7.68 11.33 0.56
N GLY A 10 -7.91 12.54 0.07
CA GLY A 10 -7.31 13.01 -1.17
C GLY A 10 -7.89 14.35 -1.61
N GLU A 11 -7.61 14.74 -2.83
CA GLU A 11 -8.24 15.87 -3.50
C GLU A 11 -9.11 15.35 -4.64
N ASN A 12 -10.39 15.77 -4.68
CA ASN A 12 -11.41 15.27 -5.61
C ASN A 12 -11.62 13.74 -5.50
N CYS A 13 -11.64 13.22 -4.26
CA CYS A 13 -11.68 11.78 -4.00
C CYS A 13 -13.10 11.21 -3.74
N ALA A 14 -14.15 12.01 -3.84
CA ALA A 14 -15.52 11.58 -3.57
C ALA A 14 -15.97 10.39 -4.44
N ALA A 15 -15.55 10.32 -5.70
CA ALA A 15 -15.87 9.18 -6.57
C ALA A 15 -15.27 7.86 -6.04
N VAL A 16 -14.02 7.92 -5.56
CA VAL A 16 -13.33 6.77 -4.95
C VAL A 16 -14.02 6.34 -3.66
N ALA A 17 -14.46 7.30 -2.83
CA ALA A 17 -15.20 7.00 -1.61
C ALA A 17 -16.52 6.26 -1.90
N ASN A 18 -17.24 6.67 -2.96
CA ASN A 18 -18.47 6.00 -3.39
C ASN A 18 -18.20 4.58 -3.93
N GLU A 19 -17.11 4.37 -4.67
CA GLU A 19 -16.70 3.05 -5.13
C GLU A 19 -16.35 2.13 -3.96
N VAL A 20 -15.55 2.60 -3.00
CA VAL A 20 -15.20 1.84 -1.80
C VAL A 20 -16.43 1.46 -0.98
N ALA A 21 -17.47 2.30 -0.96
CA ALA A 21 -18.72 2.01 -0.25
C ALA A 21 -19.50 0.81 -0.81
N THR A 22 -19.21 0.38 -2.05
CA THR A 22 -19.81 -0.83 -2.65
C THR A 22 -19.07 -2.12 -2.30
N ALA A 23 -17.89 -2.04 -1.71
CA ALA A 23 -17.08 -3.21 -1.37
C ALA A 23 -17.72 -4.01 -0.23
N ALA A 24 -17.68 -5.34 -0.36
CA ALA A 24 -18.24 -6.24 0.65
C ALA A 24 -17.52 -6.08 2.00
N GLY A 25 -18.29 -6.08 3.09
CA GLY A 25 -17.76 -6.01 4.45
C GLY A 25 -17.39 -4.62 4.94
N VAL A 26 -17.50 -3.58 4.12
CA VAL A 26 -17.35 -2.20 4.55
C VAL A 26 -18.65 -1.71 5.18
N SER A 27 -18.58 -1.16 6.40
CA SER A 27 -19.74 -0.66 7.13
C SER A 27 -19.93 0.85 6.98
N LYS A 28 -18.82 1.58 6.82
CA LYS A 28 -18.82 3.05 6.64
C LYS A 28 -17.58 3.49 5.88
N VAL A 29 -17.72 4.56 5.10
CA VAL A 29 -16.59 5.24 4.45
C VAL A 29 -16.52 6.68 4.95
N PHE A 30 -15.36 7.08 5.44
CA PHE A 30 -15.03 8.47 5.70
C PHE A 30 -14.35 9.07 4.47
N CYS A 31 -14.88 10.18 3.97
CA CYS A 31 -14.32 10.91 2.83
C CYS A 31 -13.72 12.23 3.32
N ALA A 32 -12.39 12.33 3.30
CA ALA A 32 -11.65 13.56 3.60
C ALA A 32 -11.15 14.18 2.28
N ASP A 33 -12.05 14.89 1.60
CA ASP A 33 -11.78 15.51 0.30
C ASP A 33 -11.24 16.93 0.50
N ASN A 34 -9.93 17.07 0.44
CA ASN A 34 -9.27 18.36 0.63
C ASN A 34 -7.90 18.39 -0.06
N ALA A 35 -7.54 19.56 -0.64
CA ALA A 35 -6.23 19.77 -1.29
C ALA A 35 -5.03 19.48 -0.38
N ALA A 36 -5.17 19.62 0.95
CA ALA A 36 -4.12 19.26 1.90
C ALA A 36 -3.74 17.76 1.86
N TYR A 37 -4.61 16.92 1.32
CA TYR A 37 -4.41 15.46 1.19
C TYR A 37 -4.08 15.01 -0.24
N GLY A 38 -4.09 15.91 -1.22
CA GLY A 38 -3.94 15.59 -2.65
C GLY A 38 -2.61 14.91 -3.02
N HIS A 39 -1.53 15.18 -2.29
CA HIS A 39 -0.22 14.57 -2.51
C HIS A 39 0.20 13.58 -1.43
N PHE A 40 -0.70 13.15 -0.58
CA PHE A 40 -0.46 12.16 0.48
C PHE A 40 0.77 12.44 1.35
N LEU A 41 1.02 13.72 1.68
CA LEU A 41 2.10 14.07 2.59
C LEU A 41 1.88 13.37 3.93
N ALA A 42 2.87 12.59 4.37
CA ALA A 42 2.76 11.73 5.54
C ALA A 42 2.42 12.51 6.82
N GLU A 43 2.88 13.75 6.94
CA GLU A 43 2.59 14.63 8.07
C GLU A 43 1.12 15.01 8.17
N ASN A 44 0.47 15.20 7.03
CA ASN A 44 -0.95 15.56 6.96
C ASN A 44 -1.83 14.34 7.20
N ILE A 45 -1.57 13.25 6.45
CA ILE A 45 -2.33 12.01 6.55
C ILE A 45 -2.21 11.38 7.94
N SER A 46 -1.01 11.34 8.52
CA SER A 46 -0.81 10.74 9.85
C SER A 46 -1.57 11.47 10.95
N ALA A 47 -1.69 12.80 10.86
CA ALA A 47 -2.44 13.59 11.84
C ALA A 47 -3.94 13.26 11.74
N LEU A 48 -4.51 13.20 10.54
CA LEU A 48 -5.90 12.82 10.30
C LEU A 48 -6.19 11.41 10.79
N VAL A 49 -5.34 10.43 10.41
CA VAL A 49 -5.51 9.03 10.81
C VAL A 49 -5.38 8.86 12.32
N ALA A 50 -4.46 9.57 12.97
CA ALA A 50 -4.31 9.52 14.42
C ALA A 50 -5.49 10.16 15.16
N GLU A 51 -6.10 11.22 14.60
CA GLU A 51 -7.31 11.82 15.17
C GLU A 51 -8.48 10.84 15.15
N LEU A 52 -8.78 10.27 13.98
CA LEU A 52 -9.88 9.32 13.80
C LEU A 52 -9.60 7.99 14.50
N GLY A 53 -8.35 7.55 14.52
CA GLY A 53 -7.93 6.25 15.03
C GLY A 53 -8.13 6.06 16.53
N LYS A 54 -8.33 7.14 17.30
CA LYS A 54 -8.55 7.09 18.76
C LYS A 54 -9.81 6.32 19.16
N ASP A 55 -10.80 6.26 18.28
CA ASP A 55 -12.08 5.61 18.52
C ASP A 55 -12.11 4.15 18.02
N TYR A 56 -10.96 3.64 17.55
CA TYR A 56 -10.82 2.31 16.97
C TYR A 56 -9.89 1.41 17.77
N SER A 57 -10.18 0.13 17.77
CA SER A 57 -9.29 -0.89 18.32
C SER A 57 -8.12 -1.22 17.38
N HIS A 58 -8.31 -1.01 16.08
CA HIS A 58 -7.33 -1.33 15.06
C HIS A 58 -7.28 -0.20 14.01
N VAL A 59 -6.08 0.24 13.67
CA VAL A 59 -5.80 1.14 12.56
C VAL A 59 -4.93 0.38 11.56
N VAL A 60 -5.46 0.16 10.37
CA VAL A 60 -4.86 -0.74 9.39
C VAL A 60 -4.60 -0.02 8.08
N ALA A 61 -3.44 -0.24 7.48
CA ALA A 61 -3.12 0.22 6.12
C ALA A 61 -2.33 -0.85 5.36
N PRO A 62 -2.38 -0.87 4.02
CA PRO A 62 -1.51 -1.76 3.25
C PRO A 62 -0.04 -1.39 3.45
N ALA A 63 0.85 -2.39 3.45
CA ALA A 63 2.30 -2.22 3.57
C ALA A 63 2.94 -1.75 2.24
N THR A 64 2.29 -0.82 1.54
CA THR A 64 2.82 -0.10 0.38
C THR A 64 3.84 0.95 0.84
N THR A 65 4.55 1.58 -0.10
CA THR A 65 5.43 2.71 0.20
C THR A 65 4.69 3.83 0.93
N THR A 66 3.46 4.11 0.55
CA THR A 66 2.59 5.11 1.21
C THR A 66 2.26 4.70 2.64
N GLY A 67 1.75 3.48 2.87
CA GLY A 67 1.43 2.99 4.21
C GLY A 67 2.66 2.94 5.12
N LYS A 68 3.80 2.49 4.61
CA LYS A 68 5.08 2.48 5.34
C LYS A 68 5.59 3.88 5.68
N ASN A 69 5.20 4.90 4.92
CA ASN A 69 5.62 6.28 5.13
C ASN A 69 4.83 6.93 6.29
N PHE A 70 3.51 6.79 6.35
CA PHE A 70 2.71 7.53 7.34
C PHE A 70 2.36 6.71 8.61
N MET A 71 2.19 5.38 8.52
CA MET A 71 1.73 4.56 9.66
C MET A 71 2.67 4.56 10.87
N PRO A 72 4.02 4.57 10.74
CA PRO A 72 4.90 4.69 11.90
C PRO A 72 4.68 5.99 12.68
N ARG A 73 4.34 7.07 11.97
CA ARG A 73 4.01 8.35 12.60
C ARG A 73 2.65 8.30 13.27
N VAL A 74 1.66 7.60 12.71
CA VAL A 74 0.37 7.36 13.37
C VAL A 74 0.58 6.63 14.69
N ALA A 75 1.37 5.55 14.70
CA ALA A 75 1.70 4.81 15.90
C ALA A 75 2.34 5.72 16.98
N ALA A 76 3.32 6.54 16.58
CA ALA A 76 3.96 7.48 17.48
C ALA A 76 3.00 8.56 18.03
N LEU A 77 2.06 9.04 17.20
CA LEU A 77 1.06 10.04 17.63
C LEU A 77 0.02 9.44 18.59
N LEU A 78 -0.26 8.15 18.47
CA LEU A 78 -1.16 7.40 19.37
C LEU A 78 -0.44 6.80 20.58
N ASP A 79 0.89 6.96 20.67
CA ASP A 79 1.75 6.39 21.71
C ASP A 79 1.63 4.86 21.85
N VAL A 80 1.64 4.16 20.71
CA VAL A 80 1.54 2.69 20.61
C VAL A 80 2.60 2.13 19.67
N ALA A 81 2.87 0.82 19.77
CA ALA A 81 3.75 0.12 18.85
C ALA A 81 3.04 -0.19 17.51
N GLN A 82 3.81 -0.19 16.42
CA GLN A 82 3.32 -0.67 15.12
C GLN A 82 3.69 -2.13 14.88
N VAL A 83 2.73 -2.94 14.46
CA VAL A 83 2.99 -4.28 13.91
C VAL A 83 3.05 -4.18 12.38
N SER A 84 4.26 -4.31 11.83
CA SER A 84 4.51 -4.03 10.41
C SER A 84 4.43 -5.28 9.56
N ASP A 85 3.82 -5.14 8.35
CA ASP A 85 3.90 -6.08 7.24
C ASP A 85 3.39 -7.48 7.61
N ILE A 86 2.22 -7.54 8.26
CA ILE A 86 1.63 -8.82 8.67
C ILE A 86 1.19 -9.65 7.47
N ILE A 87 1.29 -10.98 7.62
CA ILE A 87 0.89 -11.98 6.62
C ILE A 87 -0.21 -12.92 7.11
N ALA A 88 -0.55 -12.86 8.39
CA ALA A 88 -1.68 -13.61 8.96
C ALA A 88 -2.14 -12.94 10.27
N VAL A 89 -3.40 -13.18 10.61
CA VAL A 89 -4.06 -12.77 11.85
C VAL A 89 -4.41 -14.05 12.62
N GLU A 90 -3.83 -14.22 13.81
CA GLU A 90 -4.12 -15.36 14.69
C GLU A 90 -5.28 -15.05 15.68
N SER A 91 -5.31 -13.79 16.15
CA SER A 91 -6.38 -13.26 17.00
C SER A 91 -6.45 -11.73 16.83
N SER A 92 -7.33 -11.07 17.59
CA SER A 92 -7.46 -9.61 17.57
C SER A 92 -6.19 -8.86 18.02
N ASP A 93 -5.25 -9.51 18.68
CA ASP A 93 -4.02 -8.92 19.20
C ASP A 93 -2.74 -9.64 18.77
N THR A 94 -2.86 -10.75 18.02
CA THR A 94 -1.74 -11.63 17.68
C THR A 94 -1.66 -11.82 16.16
N PHE A 95 -0.49 -11.55 15.61
CA PHE A 95 -0.25 -11.47 14.18
C PHE A 95 1.03 -12.20 13.78
N ARG A 96 1.11 -12.68 12.54
CA ARG A 96 2.34 -13.25 11.97
C ARG A 96 2.94 -12.28 10.97
N ARG A 97 4.25 -12.12 11.04
CA ARG A 97 5.00 -11.26 10.12
C ARG A 97 6.35 -11.87 9.74
N PRO A 98 6.83 -11.64 8.51
CA PRO A 98 8.18 -12.05 8.11
C PRO A 98 9.22 -11.13 8.75
N ILE A 99 10.34 -11.73 9.13
CA ILE A 99 11.57 -11.05 9.59
C ILE A 99 12.77 -11.63 8.85
N TYR A 100 13.93 -10.98 8.92
CA TYR A 100 15.14 -11.38 8.19
C TYR A 100 14.87 -11.58 6.69
N ALA A 101 14.23 -10.60 6.04
CA ALA A 101 13.85 -10.66 4.63
C ALA A 101 13.00 -11.90 4.25
N GLY A 102 12.19 -12.40 5.18
CA GLY A 102 11.31 -13.55 4.96
C GLY A 102 11.91 -14.92 5.32
N ASN A 103 13.17 -14.98 5.78
CA ASN A 103 13.79 -16.23 6.21
C ASN A 103 13.20 -16.80 7.52
N ALA A 104 12.51 -15.96 8.28
CA ALA A 104 11.79 -16.39 9.48
C ALA A 104 10.42 -15.69 9.56
N ILE A 105 9.49 -16.36 10.22
CA ILE A 105 8.16 -15.81 10.52
C ILE A 105 8.06 -15.65 12.04
N ALA A 106 7.84 -14.42 12.48
CA ALA A 106 7.59 -14.13 13.89
C ALA A 106 6.08 -14.07 14.15
N THR A 107 5.64 -14.68 15.25
CA THR A 107 4.32 -14.42 15.83
C THR A 107 4.50 -13.32 16.88
N VAL A 108 3.76 -12.22 16.71
CA VAL A 108 3.86 -11.01 17.53
C VAL A 108 2.51 -10.75 18.17
N LYS A 109 2.50 -10.54 19.48
CA LYS A 109 1.33 -10.07 20.23
C LYS A 109 1.52 -8.59 20.58
N SER A 110 0.47 -7.78 20.37
CA SER A 110 0.41 -6.39 20.82
C SER A 110 -0.52 -6.26 22.01
N ASP A 111 -0.01 -5.76 23.12
CA ASP A 111 -0.80 -5.49 24.31
C ASP A 111 -1.34 -4.05 24.37
N ASP A 112 -1.05 -3.23 23.34
CA ASP A 112 -1.54 -1.86 23.24
C ASP A 112 -3.06 -1.79 23.09
N GLY A 113 -3.69 -0.72 23.57
CA GLY A 113 -5.13 -0.50 23.44
C GLY A 113 -5.58 -0.39 21.98
N ILE A 114 -4.78 0.30 21.15
CA ILE A 114 -4.99 0.46 19.71
C ILE A 114 -3.89 -0.29 18.96
N LYS A 115 -4.24 -1.19 18.06
CA LYS A 115 -3.30 -1.91 17.21
C LYS A 115 -3.07 -1.14 15.92
N VAL A 116 -1.88 -0.61 15.70
CA VAL A 116 -1.49 0.05 14.46
C VAL A 116 -0.74 -0.96 13.59
N ILE A 117 -1.30 -1.26 12.41
CA ILE A 117 -0.88 -2.42 11.62
C ILE A 117 -0.67 -2.03 10.16
N THR A 118 0.43 -2.51 9.57
CA THR A 118 0.52 -2.55 8.10
C THR A 118 0.42 -3.98 7.60
N VAL A 119 -0.31 -4.18 6.50
CA VAL A 119 -0.69 -5.49 5.97
C VAL A 119 0.00 -5.74 4.64
N ARG A 120 0.61 -6.90 4.47
CA ARG A 120 1.09 -7.38 3.17
C ARG A 120 -0.11 -7.82 2.34
N ALA A 121 -0.58 -6.96 1.44
CA ALA A 121 -1.80 -7.21 0.66
C ALA A 121 -1.76 -8.54 -0.09
N THR A 122 -0.58 -8.94 -0.61
CA THR A 122 -0.39 -10.20 -1.35
C THR A 122 -0.54 -11.48 -0.50
N ALA A 123 -0.68 -11.36 0.82
CA ALA A 123 -0.88 -12.50 1.72
C ALA A 123 -2.35 -12.73 2.09
N PHE A 124 -3.27 -11.92 1.58
CA PHE A 124 -4.70 -11.98 1.87
C PHE A 124 -5.50 -11.91 0.58
N ASP A 125 -6.62 -12.61 0.54
CA ASP A 125 -7.55 -12.53 -0.58
C ASP A 125 -8.27 -11.17 -0.59
N ALA A 126 -8.51 -10.66 -1.79
CA ALA A 126 -9.30 -9.44 -1.95
C ALA A 126 -10.79 -9.72 -1.65
N VAL A 127 -11.43 -8.78 -0.98
CA VAL A 127 -12.90 -8.82 -0.82
C VAL A 127 -13.58 -8.54 -2.15
N ALA A 128 -14.84 -8.95 -2.29
CA ALA A 128 -15.62 -8.61 -3.47
C ALA A 128 -15.79 -7.09 -3.57
N ALA A 129 -15.56 -6.54 -4.76
CA ALA A 129 -15.68 -5.11 -5.04
C ALA A 129 -17.13 -4.61 -4.96
N GLU A 130 -18.08 -5.52 -5.07
CA GLU A 130 -19.52 -5.27 -5.03
C GLU A 130 -20.19 -6.06 -3.91
N GLY A 131 -21.41 -5.66 -3.55
CA GLY A 131 -22.23 -6.35 -2.54
C GLY A 131 -22.26 -5.62 -1.19
N GLY A 132 -21.51 -4.53 -1.02
CA GLY A 132 -21.63 -3.61 0.10
C GLY A 132 -22.61 -2.48 -0.17
N SER A 133 -22.98 -1.77 0.89
CA SER A 133 -23.85 -0.58 0.85
C SER A 133 -23.50 0.37 2.00
N ALA A 134 -22.22 0.63 2.19
CA ALA A 134 -21.73 1.51 3.25
C ALA A 134 -22.21 2.96 3.06
N SER A 135 -22.46 3.66 4.15
CA SER A 135 -22.69 5.11 4.10
C SER A 135 -21.37 5.83 3.91
N VAL A 136 -21.38 6.90 3.09
CA VAL A 136 -20.24 7.81 2.95
C VAL A 136 -20.50 9.04 3.83
N GLU A 137 -19.55 9.32 4.72
CA GLU A 137 -19.55 10.48 5.63
C GLU A 137 -18.39 11.40 5.30
N ASN A 138 -18.67 12.69 5.05
CA ASN A 138 -17.62 13.66 4.79
C ASN A 138 -16.93 14.08 6.08
N ILE A 139 -15.62 14.18 6.04
CA ILE A 139 -14.77 14.64 7.14
C ILE A 139 -14.25 16.03 6.82
N ASP A 140 -14.61 17.00 7.66
CA ASP A 140 -14.20 18.41 7.51
C ASP A 140 -12.84 18.70 8.17
N ALA A 141 -12.27 17.73 8.91
CA ALA A 141 -10.97 17.90 9.56
C ALA A 141 -9.85 18.07 8.53
N VAL A 142 -9.12 19.17 8.63
CA VAL A 142 -8.00 19.50 7.73
C VAL A 142 -6.71 19.63 8.53
N HIS A 143 -5.76 18.75 8.24
CA HIS A 143 -4.40 18.83 8.76
C HIS A 143 -3.46 19.26 7.65
N ASN A 144 -2.86 20.43 7.79
CA ASN A 144 -1.88 20.96 6.85
C ASN A 144 -0.63 21.39 7.60
N SER A 145 0.40 20.55 7.56
CA SER A 145 1.66 20.80 8.25
C SER A 145 2.44 21.93 7.58
N SER A 146 2.89 22.90 8.36
CA SER A 146 3.80 23.94 7.87
C SER A 146 5.27 23.46 7.73
N LYS A 147 5.58 22.23 8.16
CA LYS A 147 6.95 21.67 8.15
C LYS A 147 7.33 21.05 6.80
N VAL A 148 6.34 20.71 5.98
CA VAL A 148 6.52 20.07 4.69
C VAL A 148 5.65 20.73 3.63
N ARG A 149 6.08 20.64 2.39
CA ARG A 149 5.29 21.06 1.23
C ARG A 149 5.58 20.14 0.06
N PHE A 150 4.61 19.91 -0.78
CA PHE A 150 4.82 19.28 -2.06
C PHE A 150 5.64 20.20 -2.98
N VAL A 151 6.66 19.65 -3.64
CA VAL A 151 7.52 20.39 -4.57
C VAL A 151 7.29 19.92 -6.00
N GLY A 152 7.10 18.62 -6.20
CA GLY A 152 6.89 18.00 -7.49
C GLY A 152 7.11 16.50 -7.41
N GLU A 153 6.64 15.80 -8.43
CA GLU A 153 6.85 14.38 -8.65
C GLU A 153 7.10 14.12 -10.14
N GLU A 154 7.90 13.12 -10.44
CA GLU A 154 8.10 12.61 -11.77
C GLU A 154 7.47 11.21 -11.82
N LEU A 155 6.34 11.09 -12.51
CA LEU A 155 5.64 9.84 -12.68
C LEU A 155 6.04 9.19 -14.00
N ALA A 156 6.56 7.98 -13.95
CA ALA A 156 6.75 7.17 -15.14
C ALA A 156 5.38 6.79 -15.73
N LYS A 157 5.13 7.18 -16.96
CA LYS A 157 3.95 6.73 -17.70
C LYS A 157 4.24 5.38 -18.31
N SER A 158 3.52 4.36 -17.88
CA SER A 158 3.56 3.02 -18.47
C SER A 158 2.17 2.67 -18.99
N GLU A 159 2.11 2.12 -20.20
CA GLU A 159 0.89 1.52 -20.76
C GLU A 159 0.69 0.08 -20.23
N ARG A 160 1.70 -0.49 -19.56
CA ARG A 160 1.65 -1.83 -18.97
C ARG A 160 0.93 -1.83 -17.63
N PRO A 161 0.35 -2.96 -17.22
CA PRO A 161 -0.23 -3.12 -15.89
C PRO A 161 0.79 -2.76 -14.78
N ASP A 162 0.30 -2.24 -13.67
CA ASP A 162 1.15 -2.03 -12.49
C ASP A 162 1.68 -3.36 -11.97
N LEU A 163 2.97 -3.39 -11.58
CA LEU A 163 3.64 -4.58 -11.09
C LEU A 163 2.93 -5.24 -9.90
N THR A 164 2.31 -4.46 -9.04
CA THR A 164 1.63 -4.98 -7.84
C THR A 164 0.27 -5.59 -8.11
N ALA A 165 -0.33 -5.28 -9.28
CA ALA A 165 -1.65 -5.74 -9.69
C ALA A 165 -1.61 -6.71 -10.89
N ALA A 166 -0.47 -6.85 -11.55
CA ALA A 166 -0.33 -7.67 -12.74
C ALA A 166 -0.49 -9.16 -12.45
N ARG A 167 -1.31 -9.85 -13.25
CA ARG A 167 -1.45 -11.31 -13.20
C ARG A 167 -0.22 -12.05 -13.73
N VAL A 168 0.50 -11.40 -14.64
CA VAL A 168 1.75 -11.94 -15.23
C VAL A 168 2.85 -10.91 -15.06
N VAL A 169 4.00 -11.33 -14.57
CA VAL A 169 5.19 -10.48 -14.40
C VAL A 169 6.37 -11.15 -15.09
N ILE A 170 7.08 -10.39 -15.91
CA ILE A 170 8.34 -10.80 -16.52
C ILE A 170 9.46 -9.92 -15.99
N SER A 171 10.53 -10.49 -15.46
CA SER A 171 11.59 -9.71 -14.83
C SER A 171 12.96 -9.96 -15.44
N GLY A 172 13.66 -8.87 -15.71
CA GLY A 172 15.06 -8.90 -16.11
C GLY A 172 16.01 -8.76 -14.92
N GLY A 173 17.08 -9.53 -14.93
CA GLY A 173 18.14 -9.41 -13.94
C GLY A 173 19.45 -8.86 -14.54
N ARG A 174 20.55 -9.02 -13.79
CA ARG A 174 21.91 -8.63 -14.24
C ARG A 174 22.31 -9.33 -15.54
N GLY A 175 21.75 -10.53 -15.82
CA GLY A 175 21.99 -11.28 -17.06
C GLY A 175 21.54 -10.54 -18.32
N MET A 176 20.69 -9.51 -18.20
CA MET A 176 20.31 -8.62 -19.31
C MET A 176 21.49 -7.77 -19.80
N GLN A 177 22.56 -7.61 -19.00
CA GLN A 177 23.81 -6.92 -19.29
C GLN A 177 23.70 -5.38 -19.43
N ASN A 178 22.64 -4.86 -20.01
CA ASN A 178 22.38 -3.44 -20.16
C ASN A 178 20.87 -3.14 -20.30
N GLY A 179 20.49 -1.87 -20.26
CA GLY A 179 19.08 -1.43 -20.34
C GLY A 179 18.43 -1.70 -21.71
N ASP A 180 19.20 -1.65 -22.80
CA ASP A 180 18.64 -1.89 -24.14
C ASP A 180 18.12 -3.31 -24.31
N ASN A 181 18.72 -4.28 -23.62
CA ASN A 181 18.31 -5.68 -23.68
C ASN A 181 16.97 -5.94 -22.97
N PHE A 182 16.49 -5.01 -22.13
CA PHE A 182 15.14 -5.13 -21.56
C PHE A 182 14.05 -5.09 -22.64
N LYS A 183 14.32 -4.49 -23.80
CA LYS A 183 13.42 -4.51 -24.96
C LYS A 183 13.15 -5.93 -25.49
N LEU A 184 14.01 -6.91 -25.18
CA LEU A 184 13.77 -8.31 -25.51
C LEU A 184 12.56 -8.90 -24.77
N LEU A 185 12.20 -8.30 -23.63
CA LEU A 185 11.05 -8.72 -22.84
C LEU A 185 9.73 -8.19 -23.40
N ASP A 186 9.77 -7.08 -24.16
CA ASP A 186 8.57 -6.37 -24.62
C ASP A 186 7.64 -7.28 -25.44
N GLY A 187 8.18 -8.00 -26.42
CA GLY A 187 7.36 -8.86 -27.29
C GLY A 187 6.59 -9.95 -26.55
N ILE A 188 7.19 -10.53 -25.51
CA ILE A 188 6.54 -11.55 -24.67
C ILE A 188 5.55 -10.87 -23.73
N ALA A 189 5.96 -9.76 -23.11
CA ALA A 189 5.11 -9.01 -22.21
C ALA A 189 3.83 -8.49 -22.87
N ASP A 190 3.93 -8.03 -24.12
CA ASP A 190 2.77 -7.55 -24.90
C ASP A 190 1.78 -8.67 -25.19
N GLN A 191 2.26 -9.87 -25.56
CA GLN A 191 1.39 -10.99 -25.85
C GLN A 191 0.69 -11.56 -24.60
N LEU A 192 1.34 -11.47 -23.44
CA LEU A 192 0.81 -11.98 -22.18
C LEU A 192 0.07 -10.91 -21.35
N GLY A 193 0.06 -9.65 -21.80
CA GLY A 193 -0.45 -8.54 -20.99
C GLY A 193 0.33 -8.38 -19.68
N ALA A 194 1.64 -8.66 -19.71
CA ALA A 194 2.47 -8.74 -18.51
C ALA A 194 3.05 -7.37 -18.11
N ALA A 195 3.26 -7.17 -16.81
CA ALA A 195 4.14 -6.14 -16.31
C ALA A 195 5.62 -6.55 -16.47
N ILE A 196 6.50 -5.58 -16.67
CA ILE A 196 7.94 -5.81 -16.69
C ILE A 196 8.56 -5.31 -15.40
N GLY A 197 9.26 -6.21 -14.72
CA GLY A 197 10.00 -5.95 -13.50
C GLY A 197 11.50 -6.12 -13.68
N ALA A 198 12.25 -5.80 -12.64
CA ALA A 198 13.68 -5.98 -12.61
C ALA A 198 14.19 -6.38 -11.23
N SER A 199 15.30 -7.10 -11.20
CA SER A 199 16.01 -7.34 -9.95
C SER A 199 16.68 -6.06 -9.45
N ARG A 200 16.90 -5.98 -8.13
CA ARG A 200 17.66 -4.88 -7.54
C ARG A 200 19.01 -4.66 -8.22
N ALA A 201 19.70 -5.74 -8.56
CA ALA A 201 21.01 -5.65 -9.19
C ALA A 201 20.97 -5.00 -10.59
N ALA A 202 19.87 -5.14 -11.33
CA ALA A 202 19.69 -4.47 -12.62
C ALA A 202 19.35 -2.97 -12.42
N VAL A 203 18.57 -2.66 -11.40
CA VAL A 203 18.25 -1.28 -11.04
C VAL A 203 19.48 -0.54 -10.52
N ASP A 204 20.23 -1.14 -9.59
CA ASP A 204 21.46 -0.56 -9.05
C ASP A 204 22.52 -0.33 -10.15
N ALA A 205 22.53 -1.16 -11.20
CA ALA A 205 23.37 -1.00 -12.38
C ALA A 205 22.86 0.06 -13.38
N GLY A 206 21.70 0.67 -13.12
CA GLY A 206 21.10 1.71 -13.97
C GLY A 206 20.50 1.17 -15.27
N PHE A 207 20.20 -0.13 -15.38
CA PHE A 207 19.60 -0.71 -16.59
C PHE A 207 18.14 -0.26 -16.77
N VAL A 208 17.42 -0.12 -15.67
CA VAL A 208 16.01 0.30 -15.63
C VAL A 208 15.77 1.19 -14.40
N PRO A 209 14.70 2.00 -14.40
CA PRO A 209 14.36 2.86 -13.26
C PRO A 209 13.90 2.06 -12.04
N ASN A 210 13.97 2.73 -10.87
CA ASN A 210 13.73 2.11 -9.57
C ASN A 210 12.28 1.61 -9.36
N ASP A 211 11.31 2.21 -10.02
CA ASP A 211 9.89 1.83 -9.95
C ASP A 211 9.61 0.45 -10.57
N MET A 212 10.55 -0.09 -11.35
CA MET A 212 10.51 -1.45 -11.88
C MET A 212 11.09 -2.50 -10.93
N GLN A 213 11.70 -2.11 -9.80
CA GLN A 213 12.32 -3.08 -8.89
C GLN A 213 11.30 -3.99 -8.22
N VAL A 214 11.53 -5.30 -8.35
CA VAL A 214 10.78 -6.35 -7.65
C VAL A 214 11.61 -6.93 -6.52
N GLY A 215 10.97 -7.09 -5.36
CA GLY A 215 11.61 -7.66 -4.17
C GLY A 215 12.57 -6.70 -3.45
N GLN A 216 13.18 -7.18 -2.36
CA GLN A 216 14.05 -6.38 -1.50
C GLN A 216 13.34 -5.11 -0.98
N THR A 217 13.83 -3.93 -1.38
CA THR A 217 13.26 -2.61 -1.07
C THR A 217 12.25 -2.13 -2.11
N GLY A 218 12.05 -2.89 -3.18
CA GLY A 218 11.12 -2.59 -4.28
C GLY A 218 9.71 -3.11 -4.03
N LYS A 219 8.97 -3.30 -5.13
CA LYS A 219 7.58 -3.76 -5.09
C LYS A 219 7.50 -5.24 -4.73
N ILE A 220 6.51 -5.60 -3.91
CA ILE A 220 6.15 -7.00 -3.63
C ILE A 220 5.07 -7.41 -4.63
N VAL A 221 5.31 -8.47 -5.35
CA VAL A 221 4.40 -8.99 -6.38
C VAL A 221 3.98 -10.42 -6.04
N ALA A 222 2.75 -10.80 -6.42
CA ALA A 222 2.23 -12.15 -6.30
C ALA A 222 1.41 -12.50 -7.56
N PRO A 223 2.04 -12.55 -8.75
CA PRO A 223 1.37 -12.87 -9.99
C PRO A 223 1.02 -14.35 -10.07
N GLU A 224 0.09 -14.70 -10.97
CA GLU A 224 -0.21 -16.09 -11.32
C GLU A 224 0.97 -16.73 -12.10
N LEU A 225 1.70 -15.94 -12.88
CA LEU A 225 2.88 -16.34 -13.61
C LEU A 225 4.01 -15.32 -13.43
N TYR A 226 5.16 -15.80 -12.98
CA TYR A 226 6.39 -15.03 -12.86
C TYR A 226 7.50 -15.66 -13.71
N ILE A 227 8.08 -14.90 -14.67
CA ILE A 227 9.15 -15.32 -15.58
C ILE A 227 10.41 -14.50 -15.27
#